data_5366330ff91f422e00f7079c235c5689
#
_entry.id   5366330ff91f422e00f7079c235c5689
#
_cell.length_a   1.000
_cell.length_b   1.000
_cell.length_c   1.000
_cell.angle_alpha   90.00
_cell.angle_beta   90.00
_cell.angle_gamma   90.00
#
_symmetry.space_group_name_H-M   'P 1'
#
loop_
_entity.id
_entity.type
_entity.pdbx_description
1 polymer ?
#
loop_
_entity_poly.entity_id
_entity_poly.type
_entity_poly.pdbx_seq_one_letter_code
_entity_poly.pdbx_strand_id
1 'polypeptide(L)'
;MIPLIKSRLIDPQTIIIDSKSGVSGAGRSLSQTSHYCEVNESFKAYKVAVHRHNPEMDAVASSEARKPVSITFVPHLVPMTRGMLTTIYATPATALKAQDIIDCYQSIYSRRPFIRVCPLDKQPDTLYVRGTNYCDIGFKLDDRNNRLILISAIDNLV
;
A
#
# COMPACT_ATOMS: atom_id res chain seq x y z
N MET A 1 4.40 -5.46 1.28
CA MET A 1 5.65 -4.78 1.72
C MET A 1 6.36 -5.53 2.86
N ILE A 2 5.77 -5.67 4.04
CA ILE A 2 6.43 -6.27 5.22
C ILE A 2 7.11 -7.62 4.96
N PRO A 3 6.48 -8.62 4.28
CA PRO A 3 7.18 -9.85 3.94
C PRO A 3 8.50 -9.66 3.20
N LEU A 4 8.55 -8.71 2.29
CA LEU A 4 9.74 -8.45 1.47
C LEU A 4 10.87 -7.78 2.28
N ILE A 5 10.51 -6.91 3.26
CA ILE A 5 11.47 -6.36 4.22
C ILE A 5 12.08 -7.50 5.06
N LYS A 6 11.23 -8.33 5.65
CA LYS A 6 11.61 -9.45 6.48
C LYS A 6 12.53 -10.44 5.75
N SER A 7 12.23 -10.71 4.49
CA SER A 7 13.02 -11.59 3.62
C SER A 7 14.24 -10.89 2.98
N ARG A 8 14.47 -9.60 3.29
CA ARG A 8 15.58 -8.78 2.76
C ARG A 8 15.61 -8.69 1.23
N LEU A 9 14.45 -8.75 0.61
CA LEU A 9 14.33 -8.67 -0.86
C LEU A 9 14.32 -7.23 -1.38
N ILE A 10 14.00 -6.25 -0.51
CA ILE A 10 13.99 -4.83 -0.83
C ILE A 10 14.82 -4.02 0.16
N ASP A 11 15.34 -2.90 -0.29
CA ASP A 11 15.97 -1.91 0.60
C ASP A 11 14.87 -1.06 1.27
N PRO A 12 14.66 -1.21 2.59
CA PRO A 12 13.60 -0.51 3.30
C PRO A 12 13.82 1.02 3.40
N GLN A 13 15.03 1.52 3.15
CA GLN A 13 15.32 2.96 3.14
C GLN A 13 14.79 3.68 1.89
N THR A 14 14.42 2.91 0.86
CA THR A 14 13.95 3.46 -0.42
C THR A 14 12.43 3.44 -0.57
N ILE A 15 11.71 3.10 0.50
CA ILE A 15 10.26 2.91 0.45
C ILE A 15 9.53 4.25 0.35
N ILE A 16 8.72 4.36 -0.69
CA ILE A 16 7.75 5.43 -0.88
C ILE A 16 6.37 4.80 -0.98
N ILE A 17 5.41 5.30 -0.21
CA ILE A 17 4.02 4.85 -0.19
C ILE A 17 3.12 5.98 -0.65
N ASP A 18 2.35 5.73 -1.71
CA ASP A 18 1.37 6.65 -2.27
C ASP A 18 -0.01 5.99 -2.21
N SER A 19 -0.87 6.48 -1.31
CA SER A 19 -2.20 5.90 -1.07
C SER A 19 -3.32 6.82 -1.54
N LYS A 20 -4.26 6.26 -2.29
CA LYS A 20 -5.49 6.91 -2.75
C LYS A 20 -6.64 6.32 -1.95
N SER A 21 -7.23 7.12 -1.07
CA SER A 21 -8.29 6.67 -0.15
C SER A 21 -9.61 7.35 -0.45
N GLY A 22 -10.67 6.56 -0.49
CA GLY A 22 -12.03 7.07 -0.47
C GLY A 22 -12.38 7.70 0.89
N VAL A 23 -13.47 8.47 0.90
CA VAL A 23 -13.85 9.36 2.01
C VAL A 23 -14.20 8.61 3.29
N SER A 24 -14.72 7.39 3.19
CA SER A 24 -15.11 6.60 4.37
C SER A 24 -13.96 6.32 5.33
N GLY A 25 -12.70 6.32 4.85
CA GLY A 25 -11.50 6.20 5.68
C GLY A 25 -11.29 7.36 6.66
N ALA A 26 -11.96 8.50 6.48
CA ALA A 26 -11.95 9.62 7.43
C ALA A 26 -12.79 9.35 8.70
N GLY A 27 -13.61 8.28 8.70
CA GLY A 27 -14.52 7.95 9.78
C GLY A 27 -15.77 8.83 9.80
N ARG A 28 -16.48 8.84 10.94
CA ARG A 28 -17.76 9.54 11.10
C ARG A 28 -17.64 10.99 11.56
N SER A 29 -16.46 11.43 11.94
CA SER A 29 -16.23 12.80 12.41
C SER A 29 -16.44 13.79 11.27
N LEU A 30 -17.25 14.81 11.51
CA LEU A 30 -17.48 15.88 10.57
C LEU A 30 -16.22 16.73 10.45
N SER A 31 -15.81 16.97 9.22
CA SER A 31 -14.72 17.90 8.91
C SER A 31 -14.97 18.58 7.57
N GLN A 32 -14.50 19.79 7.42
CA GLN A 32 -14.60 20.52 6.15
C GLN A 32 -13.96 19.71 5.01
N THR A 33 -12.82 19.09 5.27
CA THR A 33 -12.07 18.35 4.25
C THR A 33 -12.75 17.08 3.74
N SER A 34 -13.73 16.54 4.50
CA SER A 34 -14.53 15.37 4.14
C SER A 34 -15.98 15.72 3.75
N HIS A 35 -16.30 17.02 3.71
CA HIS A 35 -17.62 17.49 3.28
C HIS A 35 -17.87 17.16 1.80
N TYR A 36 -19.10 16.78 1.45
CA TYR A 36 -19.44 16.30 0.10
C TYR A 36 -19.00 17.28 -1.01
N CYS A 37 -19.30 18.58 -0.85
CA CYS A 37 -18.94 19.60 -1.85
C CYS A 37 -17.43 19.83 -1.97
N GLU A 38 -16.64 19.44 -0.94
CA GLU A 38 -15.19 19.60 -0.94
C GLU A 38 -14.48 18.38 -1.50
N VAL A 39 -15.17 17.24 -1.57
CA VAL A 39 -14.60 15.96 -2.01
C VAL A 39 -15.07 15.58 -3.39
N ASN A 40 -16.35 15.90 -3.73
CA ASN A 40 -16.90 15.56 -5.03
C ASN A 40 -16.06 16.21 -6.14
N GLU A 41 -15.65 15.41 -7.13
CA GLU A 41 -14.78 15.82 -8.24
C GLU A 41 -13.41 16.38 -7.82
N SER A 42 -12.99 16.17 -6.56
CA SER A 42 -11.70 16.63 -6.01
C SER A 42 -10.76 15.47 -5.76
N PHE A 43 -9.53 15.59 -6.24
CA PHE A 43 -8.44 14.64 -5.96
C PHE A 43 -7.27 15.42 -5.39
N LYS A 44 -6.96 15.22 -4.11
CA LYS A 44 -5.95 16.01 -3.41
C LYS A 44 -5.08 15.19 -2.46
N ALA A 45 -3.78 15.49 -2.44
CA ALA A 45 -2.89 15.03 -1.38
C ALA A 45 -3.19 15.78 -0.08
N TYR A 46 -3.02 15.11 1.06
CA TYR A 46 -3.15 15.72 2.37
C TYR A 46 -2.11 15.19 3.36
N LYS A 47 -1.72 16.01 4.34
CA LYS A 47 -0.74 15.64 5.40
C LYS A 47 0.49 14.91 4.85
N VAL A 48 1.02 15.39 3.74
CA VAL A 48 2.20 14.81 3.07
C VAL A 48 3.38 14.79 4.05
N ALA A 49 3.98 13.61 4.24
CA ALA A 49 5.09 13.33 5.16
C ALA A 49 4.84 13.67 6.65
N VAL A 50 3.62 14.11 7.03
CA VAL A 50 3.24 14.45 8.42
C VAL A 50 1.96 13.76 8.86
N HIS A 51 1.57 12.68 8.18
CA HIS A 51 0.37 11.92 8.51
C HIS A 51 0.54 11.17 9.84
N ARG A 52 -0.54 11.08 10.64
CA ARG A 52 -0.53 10.42 11.95
C ARG A 52 -0.08 8.95 11.92
N HIS A 53 -0.20 8.26 10.78
CA HIS A 53 0.25 6.88 10.62
C HIS A 53 1.74 6.75 10.26
N ASN A 54 2.46 7.85 9.96
CA ASN A 54 3.89 7.76 9.65
C ASN A 54 4.69 7.06 10.77
N PRO A 55 4.55 7.46 12.05
CA PRO A 55 5.33 6.81 13.12
C PRO A 55 5.02 5.32 13.28
N GLU A 56 3.76 4.92 13.04
CA GLU A 56 3.34 3.52 13.09
C GLU A 56 3.98 2.71 11.96
N MET A 57 3.94 3.23 10.74
CA MET A 57 4.55 2.58 9.57
C MET A 57 6.07 2.45 9.74
N ASP A 58 6.73 3.51 10.24
CA ASP A 58 8.16 3.52 10.51
C ASP A 58 8.53 2.50 11.60
N ALA A 59 7.75 2.43 12.67
CA ALA A 59 7.97 1.48 13.76
C ALA A 59 7.85 0.03 13.30
N VAL A 60 6.78 -0.29 12.54
CA VAL A 60 6.58 -1.65 12.02
C VAL A 60 7.67 -2.02 11.02
N ALA A 61 8.01 -1.12 10.09
CA ALA A 61 9.05 -1.38 9.10
C ALA A 61 10.44 -1.53 9.76
N SER A 62 10.75 -0.70 10.75
CA SER A 62 12.01 -0.77 11.51
C SER A 62 12.14 -2.08 12.28
N SER A 63 11.07 -2.54 12.92
CA SER A 63 11.02 -3.81 13.64
C SER A 63 11.34 -4.99 12.71
N GLU A 64 10.72 -5.04 11.54
CA GLU A 64 10.93 -6.12 10.59
C GLU A 64 12.30 -6.03 9.87
N ALA A 65 12.79 -4.82 9.62
CA ALA A 65 14.11 -4.59 9.05
C ALA A 65 15.25 -4.80 10.06
N ARG A 66 14.94 -4.80 11.38
CA ARG A 66 15.92 -4.81 12.49
C ARG A 66 16.91 -3.63 12.40
N LYS A 67 16.48 -2.51 11.86
CA LYS A 67 17.23 -1.25 11.77
C LYS A 67 16.24 -0.09 11.61
N PRO A 68 16.61 1.13 11.96
CA PRO A 68 15.74 2.28 11.75
C PRO A 68 15.33 2.41 10.27
N VAL A 69 14.05 2.63 10.04
CA VAL A 69 13.46 2.86 8.70
C VAL A 69 12.56 4.08 8.79
N SER A 70 12.63 4.96 7.80
CA SER A 70 11.74 6.09 7.64
C SER A 70 11.08 6.01 6.27
N ILE A 71 9.74 5.98 6.26
CA ILE A 71 8.95 5.80 5.04
C ILE A 71 8.43 7.15 4.56
N THR A 72 8.62 7.45 3.27
CA THR A 72 7.93 8.57 2.66
C THR A 72 6.48 8.17 2.36
N PHE A 73 5.53 8.85 3.02
CA PHE A 73 4.10 8.57 2.84
C PHE A 73 3.34 9.77 2.30
N VAL A 74 2.63 9.55 1.19
CA VAL A 74 1.81 10.55 0.51
C VAL A 74 0.38 10.05 0.39
N PRO A 75 -0.50 10.37 1.35
CA PRO A 75 -1.91 10.03 1.25
C PRO A 75 -2.67 11.02 0.37
N HIS A 76 -3.64 10.50 -0.38
CA HIS A 76 -4.58 11.27 -1.18
C HIS A 76 -6.01 10.93 -0.80
N LEU A 77 -6.87 11.93 -0.83
CA LEU A 77 -8.31 11.78 -0.80
C LEU A 77 -8.84 11.81 -2.23
N VAL A 78 -9.63 10.81 -2.60
CA VAL A 78 -10.22 10.70 -3.93
C VAL A 78 -11.74 10.74 -3.86
N PRO A 79 -12.44 11.18 -4.94
CA PRO A 79 -13.90 11.37 -4.93
C PRO A 79 -14.64 10.03 -5.08
N MET A 80 -14.36 9.10 -4.21
CA MET A 80 -15.09 7.84 -4.09
C MET A 80 -15.44 7.55 -2.64
N THR A 81 -16.55 6.86 -2.41
CA THR A 81 -17.02 6.58 -1.06
C THR A 81 -16.12 5.60 -0.33
N ARG A 82 -15.80 4.46 -0.95
CA ARG A 82 -15.07 3.35 -0.35
C ARG A 82 -13.89 2.93 -1.19
N GLY A 83 -12.93 2.30 -0.53
CA GLY A 83 -11.76 1.69 -1.13
C GLY A 83 -10.49 2.50 -0.89
N MET A 84 -9.40 1.81 -0.82
CA MET A 84 -8.06 2.39 -0.77
C MET A 84 -7.14 1.62 -1.72
N LEU A 85 -6.56 2.34 -2.67
CA LEU A 85 -5.50 1.83 -3.54
C LEU A 85 -4.17 2.41 -3.08
N THR A 86 -3.24 1.54 -2.73
CA THR A 86 -1.90 1.95 -2.28
C THR A 86 -0.86 1.47 -3.28
N THR A 87 -0.05 2.39 -3.80
CA THR A 87 1.12 2.08 -4.60
C THR A 87 2.37 2.28 -3.75
N ILE A 88 3.24 1.28 -3.70
CA ILE A 88 4.48 1.30 -2.92
C ILE A 88 5.62 1.10 -3.89
N TYR A 89 6.62 1.97 -3.80
CA TYR A 89 7.85 1.87 -4.56
C TYR A 89 8.99 1.51 -3.62
N ALA A 90 9.83 0.57 -4.05
CA ALA A 90 11.04 0.20 -3.33
C ALA A 90 12.12 -0.24 -4.30
N THR A 91 13.39 -0.08 -3.90
CA THR A 91 14.52 -0.62 -4.65
C THR A 91 14.76 -2.07 -4.21
N PRO A 92 14.88 -3.04 -5.14
CA PRO A 92 15.36 -4.37 -4.81
C PRO A 92 16.74 -4.32 -4.12
N ALA A 93 16.92 -5.13 -3.07
CA ALA A 93 18.20 -5.19 -2.35
C ALA A 93 19.29 -5.91 -3.16
N THR A 94 18.88 -6.80 -4.06
CA THR A 94 19.72 -7.58 -4.98
C THR A 94 18.99 -7.75 -6.31
N ALA A 95 19.58 -8.46 -7.25
CA ALA A 95 18.86 -8.87 -8.47
C ALA A 95 17.63 -9.70 -8.08
N LEU A 96 16.43 -9.16 -8.30
CA LEU A 96 15.17 -9.72 -7.85
C LEU A 96 14.36 -10.20 -9.06
N LYS A 97 13.87 -11.44 -8.99
CA LYS A 97 12.97 -12.00 -10.01
C LYS A 97 11.53 -12.01 -9.50
N ALA A 98 10.58 -11.99 -10.41
CA ALA A 98 9.16 -12.08 -10.05
C ALA A 98 8.84 -13.33 -9.22
N GLN A 99 9.52 -14.46 -9.50
CA GLN A 99 9.33 -15.69 -8.76
C GLN A 99 9.73 -15.56 -7.28
N ASP A 100 10.80 -14.82 -6.97
CA ASP A 100 11.25 -14.63 -5.58
C ASP A 100 10.17 -13.90 -4.74
N ILE A 101 9.44 -12.97 -5.36
CA ILE A 101 8.32 -12.25 -4.71
C ILE A 101 7.13 -13.19 -4.52
N ILE A 102 6.79 -13.99 -5.53
CA ILE A 102 5.70 -14.97 -5.46
C ILE A 102 5.97 -15.96 -4.33
N ASP A 103 7.15 -16.53 -4.29
CA ASP A 103 7.54 -17.52 -3.28
C ASP A 103 7.51 -16.91 -1.87
N CYS A 104 7.99 -15.68 -1.72
CA CYS A 104 7.91 -14.93 -0.46
C CYS A 104 6.46 -14.75 -0.01
N TYR A 105 5.57 -14.31 -0.89
CA TYR A 105 4.17 -14.12 -0.53
C TYR A 105 3.44 -15.46 -0.28
N GLN A 106 3.69 -16.49 -1.06
CA GLN A 106 3.11 -17.82 -0.86
C GLN A 106 3.52 -18.41 0.48
N SER A 107 4.78 -18.27 0.87
CA SER A 107 5.28 -18.80 2.15
C SER A 107 4.57 -18.19 3.36
N ILE A 108 4.13 -16.92 3.26
CA ILE A 108 3.54 -16.18 4.38
C ILE A 108 2.02 -16.15 4.30
N TYR A 109 1.46 -16.03 3.09
CA TYR A 109 0.03 -15.75 2.89
C TYR A 109 -0.80 -16.94 2.41
N SER A 110 -0.21 -18.11 2.10
CA SER A 110 -0.94 -19.30 1.61
C SER A 110 -2.06 -19.78 2.54
N ARG A 111 -1.96 -19.50 3.85
CA ARG A 111 -2.98 -19.85 4.85
C ARG A 111 -3.77 -18.63 5.36
N ARG A 112 -3.76 -17.52 4.63
CA ARG A 112 -4.45 -16.27 4.98
C ARG A 112 -5.59 -16.02 3.98
N PRO A 113 -6.83 -16.46 4.27
CA PRO A 113 -7.91 -16.50 3.29
C PRO A 113 -8.32 -15.13 2.76
N PHE A 114 -8.03 -14.05 3.49
CA PHE A 114 -8.37 -12.69 3.08
C PHE A 114 -7.24 -11.97 2.33
N ILE A 115 -6.08 -12.59 2.15
CA ILE A 115 -4.99 -12.03 1.33
C ILE A 115 -4.98 -12.73 -0.02
N ARG A 116 -5.14 -11.96 -1.10
CA ARG A 116 -5.10 -12.49 -2.47
C ARG A 116 -3.94 -11.84 -3.22
N VAL A 117 -3.00 -12.66 -3.68
CA VAL A 117 -1.92 -12.22 -4.56
C VAL A 117 -2.41 -12.35 -6.00
N CYS A 118 -2.42 -11.23 -6.72
CA CYS A 118 -2.89 -11.19 -8.10
C CYS A 118 -1.92 -11.93 -9.05
N PRO A 119 -2.43 -12.51 -10.15
CA PRO A 119 -1.58 -12.95 -11.26
C PRO A 119 -0.69 -11.82 -11.79
N LEU A 120 0.46 -12.17 -12.39
CA LEU A 120 1.47 -11.19 -12.83
C LEU A 120 1.00 -10.17 -13.86
N ASP A 121 -0.02 -10.52 -14.64
CA ASP A 121 -0.66 -9.71 -15.68
C ASP A 121 -1.80 -8.85 -15.16
N LYS A 122 -2.19 -8.99 -13.87
CA LYS A 122 -3.30 -8.27 -13.26
C LYS A 122 -2.84 -7.42 -12.09
N GLN A 123 -3.49 -6.26 -11.95
CA GLN A 123 -3.28 -5.36 -10.83
C GLN A 123 -4.55 -5.29 -9.96
N PRO A 124 -4.40 -5.02 -8.64
CA PRO A 124 -5.52 -4.81 -7.75
C PRO A 124 -6.42 -3.66 -8.19
N ASP A 125 -7.73 -3.82 -7.97
CA ASP A 125 -8.73 -2.79 -8.18
C ASP A 125 -9.63 -2.71 -6.94
N THR A 126 -9.92 -1.50 -6.49
CA THR A 126 -10.80 -1.25 -5.34
C THR A 126 -12.22 -1.77 -5.55
N LEU A 127 -12.67 -1.90 -6.81
CA LEU A 127 -13.97 -2.45 -7.14
C LEU A 127 -14.15 -3.89 -6.62
N TYR A 128 -13.10 -4.70 -6.69
CA TYR A 128 -13.17 -6.13 -6.34
C TYR A 128 -12.98 -6.44 -4.85
N VAL A 129 -12.63 -5.44 -4.06
CA VAL A 129 -12.47 -5.56 -2.61
C VAL A 129 -13.54 -4.80 -1.83
N ARG A 130 -14.30 -3.93 -2.50
CA ARG A 130 -15.33 -3.11 -1.86
C ARG A 130 -16.40 -3.96 -1.18
N GLY A 131 -16.66 -3.69 0.10
CA GLY A 131 -17.63 -4.42 0.93
C GLY A 131 -17.11 -5.79 1.40
N THR A 132 -15.83 -6.06 1.27
CA THR A 132 -15.21 -7.32 1.68
C THR A 132 -14.05 -7.08 2.64
N ASN A 133 -13.55 -8.17 3.26
CA ASN A 133 -12.32 -8.15 4.07
C ASN A 133 -11.07 -8.51 3.24
N TYR A 134 -11.18 -8.60 1.92
CA TYR A 134 -10.03 -8.94 1.08
C TYR A 134 -9.02 -7.81 1.00
N CYS A 135 -7.76 -8.22 0.96
CA CYS A 135 -6.62 -7.39 0.57
C CYS A 135 -6.00 -8.01 -0.68
N ASP A 136 -6.14 -7.32 -1.80
CA ASP A 136 -5.52 -7.73 -3.07
C ASP A 136 -4.13 -7.11 -3.17
N ILE A 137 -3.16 -7.91 -3.58
CA ILE A 137 -1.76 -7.49 -3.73
C ILE A 137 -1.30 -7.87 -5.13
N GLY A 138 -0.86 -6.87 -5.90
CA GLY A 138 -0.17 -7.04 -7.17
C GLY A 138 1.21 -6.43 -7.13
N PHE A 139 2.05 -6.76 -8.10
CA PHE A 139 3.36 -6.15 -8.22
C PHE A 139 3.87 -6.15 -9.66
N LYS A 140 4.87 -5.29 -9.90
CA LYS A 140 5.62 -5.23 -11.14
C LYS A 140 7.08 -4.89 -10.83
N LEU A 141 8.00 -5.58 -11.46
CA LEU A 141 9.40 -5.16 -11.55
C LEU A 141 9.54 -4.24 -12.76
N ASP A 142 10.08 -3.05 -12.54
CA ASP A 142 10.52 -2.13 -13.60
C ASP A 142 12.02 -2.25 -13.73
N ASP A 143 12.46 -3.13 -14.63
CA ASP A 143 13.86 -3.45 -14.85
C ASP A 143 14.66 -2.24 -15.37
N ARG A 144 13.99 -1.29 -16.05
CA ARG A 144 14.62 -0.07 -16.56
C ARG A 144 15.15 0.84 -15.46
N ASN A 145 14.42 0.86 -14.31
CA ASN A 145 14.73 1.75 -13.20
C ASN A 145 15.16 0.98 -11.93
N ASN A 146 15.35 -0.33 -12.04
CA ASN A 146 15.61 -1.21 -10.90
C ASN A 146 14.63 -0.92 -9.75
N ARG A 147 13.31 -0.94 -10.04
CA ARG A 147 12.27 -0.55 -9.11
C ARG A 147 11.23 -1.66 -8.96
N LEU A 148 10.94 -2.03 -7.73
CA LEU A 148 9.76 -2.82 -7.42
C LEU A 148 8.58 -1.87 -7.17
N ILE A 149 7.48 -2.13 -7.84
CA ILE A 149 6.20 -1.46 -7.66
C ILE A 149 5.23 -2.47 -7.09
N LEU A 150 4.75 -2.22 -5.87
CA LEU A 150 3.69 -3.01 -5.24
C LEU A 150 2.42 -2.20 -5.29
N ILE A 151 1.31 -2.88 -5.54
CA ILE A 151 -0.01 -2.26 -5.51
C ILE A 151 -0.88 -3.10 -4.59
N SER A 152 -1.62 -2.45 -3.70
CA SER A 152 -2.63 -3.15 -2.89
C SER A 152 -3.95 -2.41 -2.91
N ALA A 153 -5.04 -3.17 -2.87
CA ALA A 153 -6.39 -2.65 -2.74
C ALA A 153 -7.09 -3.29 -1.55
N ILE A 154 -7.78 -2.45 -0.76
CA ILE A 154 -8.64 -2.87 0.36
C ILE A 154 -9.89 -2.01 0.39
N ASP A 155 -10.94 -2.48 1.08
CA ASP A 155 -12.02 -1.61 1.54
C ASP A 155 -11.53 -0.83 2.77
N ASN A 156 -11.69 0.48 2.78
CA ASN A 156 -11.17 1.36 3.83
C ASN A 156 -12.19 1.65 4.96
N LEU A 157 -13.24 0.86 5.08
CA LEU A 157 -14.21 0.92 6.19
C LEU A 157 -13.89 -0.04 7.34
N VAL A 158 -13.01 -0.97 7.10
CA VAL A 158 -12.69 -2.04 8.07
C VAL A 158 -11.52 -1.63 8.93
#